data_8f28853a21707f61c19eb076d7abb6ea
#
_entry.id   8f28853a21707f61c19eb076d7abb6ea
#
_cell.length_a   1.000
_cell.length_b   1.000
_cell.length_c   1.000
_cell.angle_alpha   90.00
_cell.angle_beta   90.00
_cell.angle_gamma   90.00
#
_symmetry.space_group_name_H-M   'P 1'
#
loop_
_entity.id
_entity.type
_entity.pdbx_description
1 polymer ?
#
loop_
_entity_poly.entity_id
_entity_poly.type
_entity_poly.pdbx_seq_one_letter_code
_entity_poly.pdbx_strand_id
1 'polypeptide(L)'
;IGTGPGGLFAGLLLAQMGFKPIILERGKIVRERTKDTWGFWRKSHFKPESNVQFGEGGAGTFSDGKLYSQIKDKRYLARKVLTEFVKAGAPEEILYVAKPHIGTFRLVSIVEKMRATIESLGGEFRFQNQVTDLVVENKRVAGVKLANDESIASDHVVLAVGHSARDTFRMLQDRGVYVEAKPFSIGFRIEHPQSLIDGVRWGESAGHELLGAADYKLVHHCKNGRSVYSFCMCPGG
;
A
#
# COMPACT_ATOMS: atom_id res chain seq x y z
N ILE A 1 -8.68 4.43 9.42
CA ILE A 1 -7.36 4.46 10.06
C ILE A 1 -6.36 3.88 9.07
N GLY A 2 -5.31 4.67 8.73
CA GLY A 2 -4.28 4.37 7.75
C GLY A 2 -4.58 4.94 6.37
N THR A 3 -3.53 5.43 5.69
CA THR A 3 -3.58 6.05 4.35
C THR A 3 -2.82 5.25 3.29
N GLY A 4 -2.68 3.95 3.52
CA GLY A 4 -2.27 3.02 2.48
C GLY A 4 -3.35 2.89 1.39
N PRO A 5 -3.14 2.07 0.35
CA PRO A 5 -4.12 1.91 -0.73
C PRO A 5 -5.53 1.59 -0.23
N GLY A 6 -5.66 0.71 0.77
CA GLY A 6 -6.95 0.36 1.35
C GLY A 6 -7.68 1.56 1.97
N GLY A 7 -6.96 2.36 2.78
CA GLY A 7 -7.53 3.55 3.43
C GLY A 7 -7.86 4.67 2.46
N LEU A 8 -6.99 4.93 1.48
CA LEU A 8 -7.24 5.92 0.43
C LEU A 8 -8.48 5.58 -0.41
N PHE A 9 -8.62 4.32 -0.83
CA PHE A 9 -9.82 3.91 -1.58
C PHE A 9 -11.07 3.86 -0.72
N ALA A 10 -10.99 3.46 0.55
CA ALA A 10 -12.13 3.55 1.47
C ALA A 10 -12.58 5.00 1.64
N GLY A 11 -11.64 5.93 1.90
CA GLY A 11 -11.92 7.36 2.01
C GLY A 11 -12.51 7.94 0.73
N LEU A 12 -11.93 7.60 -0.44
CA LEU A 12 -12.41 8.08 -1.74
C LEU A 12 -13.84 7.62 -2.02
N LEU A 13 -14.13 6.34 -1.84
CA LEU A 13 -15.46 5.80 -2.09
C LEU A 13 -16.49 6.39 -1.13
N LEU A 14 -16.18 6.50 0.16
CA LEU A 14 -17.06 7.15 1.13
C LEU A 14 -17.33 8.61 0.76
N ALA A 15 -16.31 9.37 0.39
CA ALA A 15 -16.47 10.76 -0.03
C ALA A 15 -17.30 10.89 -1.32
N GLN A 16 -17.09 10.01 -2.32
CA GLN A 16 -17.90 9.95 -3.54
C GLN A 16 -19.37 9.57 -3.26
N MET A 17 -19.64 8.86 -2.19
CA MET A 17 -21.01 8.52 -1.74
C MET A 17 -21.66 9.63 -0.90
N GLY A 18 -20.97 10.75 -0.67
CA GLY A 18 -21.48 11.90 0.09
C GLY A 18 -21.23 11.84 1.59
N PHE A 19 -20.47 10.86 2.08
CA PHE A 19 -19.98 10.85 3.45
C PHE A 19 -18.79 11.80 3.61
N LYS A 20 -18.52 12.18 4.85
CA LYS A 20 -17.36 13.01 5.23
C LYS A 20 -16.39 12.21 6.09
N PRO A 21 -15.57 11.33 5.49
CA PRO A 21 -14.66 10.48 6.25
C PRO A 21 -13.56 11.31 6.91
N ILE A 22 -13.24 11.01 8.17
CA ILE A 22 -12.02 11.46 8.85
C ILE A 22 -10.98 10.36 8.69
N ILE A 23 -9.87 10.66 8.05
CA ILE A 23 -8.81 9.71 7.72
C ILE A 23 -7.60 10.01 8.60
N LEU A 24 -7.26 9.08 9.48
CA LEU A 24 -6.18 9.19 10.45
C LEU A 24 -4.95 8.44 9.97
N GLU A 25 -3.81 9.10 9.94
CA GLU A 25 -2.53 8.52 9.58
C GLU A 25 -1.48 8.83 10.64
N ARG A 26 -0.80 7.78 11.12
CA ARG A 26 0.25 7.93 12.13
C ARG A 26 1.50 8.64 11.62
N GLY A 27 1.80 8.44 10.34
CA GLY A 27 2.95 9.03 9.69
C GLY A 27 2.67 10.37 9.04
N LYS A 28 3.64 10.82 8.23
CA LYS A 28 3.59 12.12 7.57
C LYS A 28 2.97 12.04 6.18
N ILE A 29 2.68 13.22 5.62
CA ILE A 29 2.32 13.39 4.21
C ILE A 29 3.43 12.85 3.30
N VAL A 30 3.07 12.40 2.12
CA VAL A 30 3.93 11.61 1.23
C VAL A 30 5.26 12.28 0.90
N ARG A 31 5.32 13.59 0.69
CA ARG A 31 6.60 14.28 0.38
C ARG A 31 7.54 14.36 1.57
N GLU A 32 7.04 14.62 2.75
CA GLU A 32 7.86 14.63 3.97
C GLU A 32 8.31 13.22 4.33
N ARG A 33 7.40 12.26 4.23
CA ARG A 33 7.70 10.84 4.39
C ARG A 33 8.79 10.36 3.42
N THR A 34 8.77 10.83 2.18
CA THR A 34 9.81 10.52 1.18
C THR A 34 11.18 10.97 1.68
N LYS A 35 11.28 12.19 2.25
CA LYS A 35 12.54 12.67 2.84
C LYS A 35 13.01 11.81 4.01
N ASP A 36 12.09 11.39 4.89
CA ASP A 36 12.41 10.52 6.02
C ASP A 36 12.89 9.13 5.56
N THR A 37 12.26 8.56 4.54
CA THR A 37 12.65 7.28 3.94
C THR A 37 14.03 7.35 3.29
N TRP A 38 14.32 8.39 2.51
CA TRP A 38 15.64 8.61 1.95
C TRP A 38 16.70 8.89 3.02
N GLY A 39 16.35 9.58 4.10
CA GLY A 39 17.18 9.79 5.27
C GLY A 39 17.60 8.48 5.94
N PHE A 40 16.67 7.55 6.03
CA PHE A 40 16.94 6.21 6.53
C PHE A 40 17.87 5.42 5.60
N TRP A 41 17.56 5.34 4.31
CA TRP A 41 18.34 4.55 3.36
C TRP A 41 19.77 5.07 3.17
N ARG A 42 19.98 6.39 3.19
CA ARG A 42 21.30 7.01 2.92
C ARG A 42 22.10 7.30 4.17
N LYS A 43 21.45 7.52 5.31
CA LYS A 43 22.08 8.03 6.54
C LYS A 43 21.71 7.23 7.78
N SER A 44 20.95 6.12 7.64
CA SER A 44 20.45 5.30 8.75
C SER A 44 19.61 6.08 9.78
N HIS A 45 19.02 7.20 9.40
CA HIS A 45 18.15 8.00 10.28
C HIS A 45 16.74 7.43 10.25
N PHE A 46 16.48 6.44 11.10
CA PHE A 46 15.17 5.79 11.18
C PHE A 46 14.19 6.62 12.01
N LYS A 47 12.97 6.81 11.47
CA LYS A 47 11.83 7.41 12.15
C LYS A 47 10.71 6.38 12.29
N PRO A 48 10.36 5.94 13.52
CA PRO A 48 9.38 4.86 13.73
C PRO A 48 8.02 5.10 13.09
N GLU A 49 7.54 6.33 13.11
CA GLU A 49 6.20 6.69 12.63
C GLU A 49 6.18 7.25 11.20
N SER A 50 7.34 7.42 10.54
CA SER A 50 7.42 7.94 9.17
C SER A 50 8.56 7.28 8.40
N ASN A 51 8.24 6.24 7.62
CA ASN A 51 9.22 5.39 6.94
C ASN A 51 8.58 4.64 5.77
N VAL A 52 9.20 3.53 5.31
CA VAL A 52 8.66 2.71 4.21
C VAL A 52 7.31 2.07 4.56
N GLN A 53 7.02 1.79 5.84
CA GLN A 53 5.79 1.12 6.27
C GLN A 53 4.67 2.10 6.61
N PHE A 54 5.00 3.19 7.30
CA PHE A 54 4.04 4.16 7.82
C PHE A 54 4.14 5.51 7.13
N GLY A 55 3.00 6.14 6.96
CA GLY A 55 2.81 7.40 6.28
C GLY A 55 1.93 7.31 5.03
N GLU A 56 1.59 8.46 4.49
CA GLU A 56 0.67 8.60 3.36
C GLU A 56 1.08 7.75 2.15
N GLY A 57 0.13 7.04 1.56
CA GLY A 57 0.31 6.12 0.45
C GLY A 57 0.68 4.69 0.85
N GLY A 58 1.03 4.45 2.13
CA GLY A 58 1.38 3.13 2.65
C GLY A 58 2.69 2.57 2.08
N ALA A 59 2.97 1.29 2.32
CA ALA A 59 4.21 0.64 1.90
C ALA A 59 4.38 0.58 0.36
N GLY A 60 3.28 0.65 -0.39
CA GLY A 60 3.29 0.64 -1.85
C GLY A 60 3.89 1.88 -2.51
N THR A 61 3.97 3.02 -1.82
CA THR A 61 4.47 4.29 -2.37
C THR A 61 5.89 4.21 -2.92
N PHE A 62 6.74 3.37 -2.32
CA PHE A 62 8.14 3.19 -2.73
C PHE A 62 8.35 1.91 -3.55
N SER A 63 7.28 1.37 -4.11
CA SER A 63 7.32 0.25 -5.05
C SER A 63 7.22 0.74 -6.49
N ASP A 64 7.25 -0.20 -7.44
CA ASP A 64 6.99 0.07 -8.86
C ASP A 64 5.49 0.32 -9.17
N GLY A 65 4.62 0.14 -8.18
CA GLY A 65 3.18 0.36 -8.35
C GLY A 65 2.52 -0.67 -9.25
N LYS A 66 2.88 -1.94 -9.11
CA LYS A 66 2.23 -3.05 -9.83
C LYS A 66 0.78 -3.18 -9.43
N LEU A 67 -0.11 -3.23 -10.41
CA LEU A 67 -1.56 -3.21 -10.23
C LEU A 67 -2.25 -4.53 -10.61
N TYR A 68 -1.49 -5.57 -10.90
CA TYR A 68 -2.06 -6.88 -11.17
C TYR A 68 -2.04 -7.79 -9.94
N SER A 69 -3.06 -8.62 -9.84
CA SER A 69 -3.29 -9.51 -8.71
C SER A 69 -3.76 -10.87 -9.20
N GLN A 70 -3.59 -11.92 -8.39
CA GLN A 70 -4.16 -13.25 -8.62
C GLN A 70 -5.58 -13.39 -8.03
N ILE A 71 -6.13 -12.34 -7.45
CA ILE A 71 -7.49 -12.35 -6.89
C ILE A 71 -8.51 -12.47 -8.02
N LYS A 72 -9.44 -13.43 -7.89
CA LYS A 72 -10.57 -13.56 -8.81
C LYS A 72 -11.59 -12.45 -8.53
N ASP A 73 -11.53 -11.40 -9.31
CA ASP A 73 -12.43 -10.25 -9.19
C ASP A 73 -13.77 -10.52 -9.87
N LYS A 74 -14.66 -11.27 -9.20
CA LYS A 74 -15.99 -11.62 -9.70
C LYS A 74 -16.91 -10.41 -9.89
N ARG A 75 -16.61 -9.28 -9.30
CA ARG A 75 -17.44 -8.05 -9.31
C ARG A 75 -16.86 -6.96 -10.20
N TYR A 76 -15.74 -7.21 -10.88
CA TYR A 76 -15.03 -6.26 -11.74
C TYR A 76 -14.65 -4.94 -11.06
N LEU A 77 -14.41 -4.98 -9.75
CA LEU A 77 -14.04 -3.81 -8.95
C LEU A 77 -12.66 -3.25 -9.29
N ALA A 78 -11.77 -4.10 -9.80
CA ALA A 78 -10.45 -3.69 -10.26
C ALA A 78 -10.53 -2.59 -11.33
N ARG A 79 -11.54 -2.65 -12.21
CA ARG A 79 -11.75 -1.61 -13.24
C ARG A 79 -11.99 -0.24 -12.61
N LYS A 80 -12.80 -0.16 -11.56
CA LYS A 80 -13.02 1.09 -10.81
C LYS A 80 -11.71 1.60 -10.23
N VAL A 81 -10.92 0.74 -9.60
CA VAL A 81 -9.63 1.10 -9.00
C VAL A 81 -8.68 1.69 -10.06
N LEU A 82 -8.51 1.01 -11.19
CA LEU A 82 -7.65 1.49 -12.29
C LEU A 82 -8.13 2.82 -12.85
N THR A 83 -9.45 2.99 -13.02
CA THR A 83 -10.05 4.24 -13.50
C THR A 83 -9.77 5.40 -12.53
N GLU A 84 -9.86 5.19 -11.23
CA GLU A 84 -9.55 6.23 -10.25
C GLU A 84 -8.05 6.59 -10.24
N PHE A 85 -7.16 5.63 -10.46
CA PHE A 85 -5.74 5.92 -10.66
C PHE A 85 -5.48 6.76 -11.91
N VAL A 86 -6.16 6.47 -13.04
CA VAL A 86 -6.05 7.28 -14.25
C VAL A 86 -6.53 8.70 -14.01
N LYS A 87 -7.68 8.90 -13.34
CA LYS A 87 -8.17 10.22 -12.93
C LYS A 87 -7.16 10.96 -12.04
N ALA A 88 -6.44 10.24 -11.19
CA ALA A 88 -5.37 10.79 -10.38
C ALA A 88 -4.04 11.00 -11.14
N GLY A 89 -3.98 10.68 -12.44
CA GLY A 89 -2.84 10.94 -13.32
C GLY A 89 -1.94 9.74 -13.60
N ALA A 90 -2.42 8.53 -13.38
CA ALA A 90 -1.76 7.34 -13.89
C ALA A 90 -1.90 7.26 -15.42
N PRO A 91 -0.97 6.57 -16.13
CA PRO A 91 -1.08 6.39 -17.56
C PRO A 91 -2.35 5.61 -17.93
N GLU A 92 -3.02 6.00 -19.01
CA GLU A 92 -4.25 5.32 -19.47
C GLU A 92 -4.01 3.86 -19.85
N GLU A 93 -2.79 3.51 -20.26
CA GLU A 93 -2.40 2.16 -20.63
C GLU A 93 -2.63 1.13 -19.52
N ILE A 94 -2.66 1.54 -18.24
CA ILE A 94 -2.99 0.63 -17.13
C ILE A 94 -4.39 0.01 -17.25
N LEU A 95 -5.26 0.59 -18.06
CA LEU A 95 -6.63 0.10 -18.26
C LEU A 95 -6.71 -1.11 -19.20
N TYR A 96 -5.69 -1.38 -20.03
CA TYR A 96 -5.73 -2.42 -21.07
C TYR A 96 -4.50 -3.31 -21.14
N VAL A 97 -3.37 -2.94 -20.52
CA VAL A 97 -2.19 -3.82 -20.50
C VAL A 97 -2.38 -4.98 -19.52
N ALA A 98 -1.82 -6.15 -19.86
CA ALA A 98 -2.00 -7.36 -19.05
C ALA A 98 -1.34 -7.32 -17.67
N LYS A 99 -0.25 -6.59 -17.52
CA LYS A 99 0.50 -6.43 -16.25
C LYS A 99 0.72 -4.94 -15.98
N PRO A 100 -0.33 -4.20 -15.61
CA PRO A 100 -0.25 -2.76 -15.42
C PRO A 100 0.62 -2.38 -14.22
N HIS A 101 1.41 -1.32 -14.38
CA HIS A 101 2.17 -0.69 -13.31
C HIS A 101 2.20 0.82 -13.53
N ILE A 102 2.34 1.58 -12.44
CA ILE A 102 2.28 3.05 -12.47
C ILE A 102 3.68 3.65 -12.64
N GLY A 103 4.68 3.02 -12.06
CA GLY A 103 6.02 3.55 -11.92
C GLY A 103 6.23 4.37 -10.64
N THR A 104 7.36 4.16 -9.98
CA THR A 104 7.66 4.66 -8.63
C THR A 104 7.51 6.18 -8.49
N PHE A 105 8.01 6.95 -9.44
CA PHE A 105 8.00 8.42 -9.34
C PHE A 105 6.60 9.04 -9.49
N ARG A 106 5.69 8.37 -10.16
CA ARG A 106 4.31 8.85 -10.36
C ARG A 106 3.42 8.59 -9.15
N LEU A 107 3.73 7.59 -8.33
CA LEU A 107 2.91 7.21 -7.17
C LEU A 107 2.74 8.35 -6.18
N VAL A 108 3.78 9.12 -5.91
CA VAL A 108 3.73 10.28 -5.01
C VAL A 108 2.67 11.28 -5.46
N SER A 109 2.72 11.68 -6.74
CA SER A 109 1.76 12.64 -7.31
C SER A 109 0.33 12.10 -7.34
N ILE A 110 0.15 10.80 -7.59
CA ILE A 110 -1.16 10.14 -7.59
C ILE A 110 -1.77 10.16 -6.19
N VAL A 111 -0.98 9.81 -5.17
CA VAL A 111 -1.42 9.84 -3.76
C VAL A 111 -1.86 11.25 -3.36
N GLU A 112 -1.09 12.28 -3.71
CA GLU A 112 -1.45 13.68 -3.47
C GLU A 112 -2.78 14.07 -4.14
N LYS A 113 -2.97 13.68 -5.41
CA LYS A 113 -4.22 13.99 -6.14
C LYS A 113 -5.41 13.22 -5.58
N MET A 114 -5.24 11.97 -5.15
CA MET A 114 -6.30 11.23 -4.49
C MET A 114 -6.70 11.89 -3.18
N ARG A 115 -5.75 12.33 -2.36
CA ARG A 115 -6.03 13.10 -1.14
C ARG A 115 -6.79 14.38 -1.47
N ALA A 116 -6.29 15.19 -2.39
CA ALA A 116 -6.96 16.43 -2.79
C ALA A 116 -8.40 16.19 -3.29
N THR A 117 -8.64 15.09 -3.99
CA THR A 117 -10.00 14.70 -4.43
C THR A 117 -10.89 14.38 -3.22
N ILE A 118 -10.40 13.61 -2.25
CA ILE A 118 -11.16 13.27 -1.04
C ILE A 118 -11.50 14.55 -0.25
N GLU A 119 -10.51 15.44 -0.06
CA GLU A 119 -10.68 16.71 0.64
C GLU A 119 -11.70 17.63 -0.08
N SER A 120 -11.65 17.70 -1.41
CA SER A 120 -12.61 18.49 -2.20
C SER A 120 -14.05 17.98 -2.10
N LEU A 121 -14.23 16.71 -1.76
CA LEU A 121 -15.52 16.07 -1.51
C LEU A 121 -15.96 16.15 -0.04
N GLY A 122 -15.17 16.82 0.82
CA GLY A 122 -15.49 17.07 2.23
C GLY A 122 -14.90 16.04 3.20
N GLY A 123 -13.99 15.17 2.75
CA GLY A 123 -13.20 14.33 3.64
C GLY A 123 -12.10 15.12 4.34
N GLU A 124 -11.63 14.62 5.47
CA GLU A 124 -10.59 15.24 6.31
C GLU A 124 -9.43 14.28 6.49
N PHE A 125 -8.18 14.76 6.34
CA PHE A 125 -6.98 14.01 6.67
C PHE A 125 -6.28 14.59 7.90
N ARG A 126 -5.93 13.71 8.83
CA ARG A 126 -5.11 14.05 10.00
C ARG A 126 -3.86 13.19 10.00
N PHE A 127 -2.74 13.81 9.66
CA PHE A 127 -1.41 13.17 9.68
C PHE A 127 -0.76 13.32 11.04
N GLN A 128 0.17 12.41 11.35
CA GLN A 128 0.84 12.33 12.66
C GLN A 128 -0.17 12.13 13.80
N ASN A 129 -1.28 11.46 13.50
CA ASN A 129 -2.36 11.13 14.41
C ASN A 129 -2.47 9.62 14.55
N GLN A 130 -1.67 9.07 15.48
CA GLN A 130 -1.67 7.63 15.77
C GLN A 130 -2.89 7.28 16.61
N VAL A 131 -3.68 6.32 16.13
CA VAL A 131 -4.74 5.71 16.93
C VAL A 131 -4.12 4.68 17.86
N THR A 132 -4.36 4.84 19.14
CA THR A 132 -3.81 3.97 20.20
C THR A 132 -4.86 3.06 20.80
N ASP A 133 -6.15 3.40 20.66
CA ASP A 133 -7.22 2.60 21.23
C ASP A 133 -8.56 2.75 20.49
N LEU A 134 -9.45 1.79 20.70
CA LEU A 134 -10.87 1.86 20.33
C LEU A 134 -11.72 2.20 21.56
N VAL A 135 -12.61 3.16 21.39
CA VAL A 135 -13.68 3.40 22.36
C VAL A 135 -14.81 2.41 22.08
N VAL A 136 -15.10 1.53 23.03
CA VAL A 136 -16.13 0.50 22.92
C VAL A 136 -17.15 0.69 24.03
N GLU A 137 -18.40 0.90 23.65
CA GLU A 137 -19.53 1.04 24.55
C GLU A 137 -20.62 0.02 24.18
N ASN A 138 -21.14 -0.69 25.17
CA ASN A 138 -22.20 -1.70 24.93
C ASN A 138 -21.85 -2.70 23.81
N LYS A 139 -20.59 -3.14 23.72
CA LYS A 139 -20.05 -4.05 22.70
C LYS A 139 -20.10 -3.49 21.26
N ARG A 140 -20.18 -2.19 21.12
CA ARG A 140 -20.11 -1.47 19.82
C ARG A 140 -18.99 -0.45 19.84
N VAL A 141 -18.39 -0.22 18.68
CA VAL A 141 -17.44 0.86 18.51
C VAL A 141 -18.20 2.18 18.64
N ALA A 142 -17.69 3.07 19.49
CA ALA A 142 -18.19 4.43 19.70
C ALA A 142 -17.18 5.50 19.30
N GLY A 143 -15.95 5.11 18.96
CA GLY A 143 -14.91 6.03 18.53
C GLY A 143 -13.51 5.44 18.60
N VAL A 144 -12.54 6.32 18.51
CA VAL A 144 -11.11 6.00 18.62
C VAL A 144 -10.41 7.00 19.56
N LYS A 145 -9.33 6.54 20.21
CA LYS A 145 -8.45 7.38 21.01
C LYS A 145 -7.12 7.55 20.27
N LEU A 146 -6.60 8.77 20.30
CA LEU A 146 -5.30 9.13 19.70
C LEU A 146 -4.18 9.15 20.74
N ALA A 147 -2.94 9.13 20.29
CA ALA A 147 -1.76 9.19 21.16
C ALA A 147 -1.62 10.50 21.94
N ASN A 148 -2.29 11.56 21.51
CA ASN A 148 -2.36 12.86 22.19
C ASN A 148 -3.54 12.97 23.18
N ASP A 149 -4.16 11.83 23.54
CA ASP A 149 -5.35 11.72 24.40
C ASP A 149 -6.65 12.30 23.83
N GLU A 150 -6.66 12.82 22.60
CA GLU A 150 -7.88 13.20 21.90
C GLU A 150 -8.73 11.95 21.60
N SER A 151 -10.04 12.07 21.72
CA SER A 151 -10.99 11.04 21.32
C SER A 151 -11.89 11.56 20.21
N ILE A 152 -12.08 10.73 19.19
CA ILE A 152 -12.94 11.04 18.03
C ILE A 152 -14.11 10.06 18.08
N ALA A 153 -15.32 10.59 18.24
CA ALA A 153 -16.54 9.80 18.25
C ALA A 153 -16.89 9.32 16.82
N SER A 154 -17.19 8.04 16.67
CA SER A 154 -17.66 7.46 15.41
C SER A 154 -18.28 6.09 15.64
N ASP A 155 -19.43 5.83 15.05
CA ASP A 155 -20.08 4.50 15.07
C ASP A 155 -19.47 3.52 14.09
N HIS A 156 -18.64 3.99 13.14
CA HIS A 156 -18.04 3.18 12.10
C HIS A 156 -16.55 3.48 11.97
N VAL A 157 -15.74 2.46 12.12
CA VAL A 157 -14.28 2.56 12.01
C VAL A 157 -13.78 1.57 10.96
N VAL A 158 -13.08 2.07 9.94
CA VAL A 158 -12.40 1.25 8.93
C VAL A 158 -10.93 1.12 9.31
N LEU A 159 -10.46 -0.10 9.55
CA LEU A 159 -9.07 -0.40 9.84
C LEU A 159 -8.34 -0.76 8.54
N ALA A 160 -7.44 0.10 8.09
CA ALA A 160 -6.61 -0.08 6.90
C ALA A 160 -5.12 0.13 7.22
N VAL A 161 -4.69 -0.38 8.37
CA VAL A 161 -3.40 -0.11 9.02
C VAL A 161 -2.20 -0.84 8.42
N GLY A 162 -2.42 -1.75 7.46
CA GLY A 162 -1.38 -2.59 6.89
C GLY A 162 -0.90 -3.70 7.84
N HIS A 163 0.05 -4.52 7.39
CA HIS A 163 0.51 -5.69 8.13
C HIS A 163 1.55 -5.40 9.20
N SER A 164 2.13 -4.19 9.22
CA SER A 164 3.24 -3.84 10.13
C SER A 164 2.80 -3.14 11.41
N ALA A 165 1.52 -2.80 11.55
CA ALA A 165 0.96 -2.12 12.73
C ALA A 165 0.73 -3.10 13.89
N ARG A 166 1.82 -3.65 14.45
CA ARG A 166 1.76 -4.70 15.49
C ARG A 166 1.12 -4.22 16.79
N ASP A 167 1.35 -2.96 17.14
CA ASP A 167 0.71 -2.27 18.26
C ASP A 167 -0.80 -2.24 18.10
N THR A 168 -1.31 -1.90 16.92
CA THR A 168 -2.74 -1.91 16.63
C THR A 168 -3.33 -3.32 16.74
N PHE A 169 -2.65 -4.35 16.25
CA PHE A 169 -3.14 -5.73 16.37
C PHE A 169 -3.21 -6.20 17.84
N ARG A 170 -2.25 -5.82 18.67
CA ARG A 170 -2.29 -6.10 20.13
C ARG A 170 -3.47 -5.38 20.78
N MET A 171 -3.62 -4.08 20.52
CA MET A 171 -4.74 -3.29 21.01
C MET A 171 -6.09 -3.90 20.65
N LEU A 172 -6.26 -4.37 19.40
CA LEU A 172 -7.50 -5.05 18.97
C LEU A 172 -7.76 -6.34 19.76
N GLN A 173 -6.72 -7.14 19.99
CA GLN A 173 -6.81 -8.36 20.80
C GLN A 173 -7.17 -8.04 22.25
N ASP A 174 -6.54 -7.03 22.87
CA ASP A 174 -6.80 -6.60 24.22
C ASP A 174 -8.23 -6.06 24.39
N ARG A 175 -8.81 -5.52 23.32
CA ARG A 175 -10.21 -5.07 23.28
C ARG A 175 -11.21 -6.19 22.95
N GLY A 176 -10.76 -7.44 22.86
CA GLY A 176 -11.60 -8.60 22.62
C GLY A 176 -12.06 -8.77 21.18
N VAL A 177 -11.42 -8.07 20.22
CA VAL A 177 -11.64 -8.32 18.79
C VAL A 177 -11.03 -9.66 18.44
N TYR A 178 -11.79 -10.51 17.75
CA TYR A 178 -11.29 -11.82 17.32
C TYR A 178 -10.11 -11.65 16.34
N VAL A 179 -8.99 -12.27 16.67
CA VAL A 179 -7.76 -12.26 15.85
C VAL A 179 -7.24 -13.71 15.76
N GLU A 180 -6.97 -14.18 14.57
CA GLU A 180 -6.39 -15.49 14.33
C GLU A 180 -5.09 -15.44 13.54
N ALA A 181 -4.23 -16.43 13.76
CA ALA A 181 -2.99 -16.57 13.00
C ALA A 181 -3.28 -16.98 11.54
N LYS A 182 -2.65 -16.30 10.60
CA LYS A 182 -2.75 -16.62 9.17
C LYS A 182 -1.38 -16.96 8.60
N PRO A 183 -1.26 -18.06 7.82
CA PRO A 183 -0.02 -18.38 7.12
C PRO A 183 0.39 -17.24 6.19
N PHE A 184 1.68 -16.97 6.12
CA PHE A 184 2.26 -16.00 5.20
C PHE A 184 3.58 -16.53 4.63
N SER A 185 3.99 -15.95 3.49
CA SER A 185 5.27 -16.27 2.88
C SER A 185 6.38 -15.40 3.47
N ILE A 186 7.53 -16.02 3.72
CA ILE A 186 8.75 -15.33 4.14
C ILE A 186 9.86 -15.64 3.13
N GLY A 187 10.72 -14.66 2.85
CA GLY A 187 11.82 -14.84 1.92
C GLY A 187 12.82 -13.70 1.99
N PHE A 188 13.72 -13.70 1.03
CA PHE A 188 14.79 -12.72 0.91
C PHE A 188 14.63 -11.90 -0.35
N ARG A 189 15.13 -10.66 -0.33
CA ARG A 189 15.37 -9.89 -1.53
C ARG A 189 16.66 -10.39 -2.17
N ILE A 190 16.63 -10.59 -3.50
CA ILE A 190 17.79 -10.91 -4.29
C ILE A 190 17.88 -9.92 -5.44
N GLU A 191 19.08 -9.47 -5.78
CA GLU A 191 19.34 -8.54 -6.87
C GLU A 191 20.28 -9.20 -7.88
N HIS A 192 20.05 -8.92 -9.16
CA HIS A 192 20.88 -9.37 -10.27
C HIS A 192 21.21 -8.21 -11.19
N PRO A 193 22.34 -8.22 -11.90
CA PRO A 193 22.52 -7.38 -13.07
C PRO A 193 21.42 -7.68 -14.09
N GLN A 194 20.72 -6.66 -14.59
CA GLN A 194 19.64 -6.83 -15.58
C GLN A 194 20.15 -7.54 -16.83
N SER A 195 21.37 -7.23 -17.27
CA SER A 195 22.03 -7.87 -18.42
C SER A 195 22.13 -9.39 -18.33
N LEU A 196 22.29 -9.93 -17.10
CA LEU A 196 22.28 -11.38 -16.89
C LEU A 196 20.90 -11.96 -17.22
N ILE A 197 19.85 -11.33 -16.75
CA ILE A 197 18.47 -11.79 -16.95
C ILE A 197 18.07 -11.61 -18.42
N ASP A 198 18.41 -10.47 -19.04
CA ASP A 198 18.16 -10.21 -20.45
C ASP A 198 18.86 -11.24 -21.34
N GLY A 199 20.14 -11.54 -21.07
CA GLY A 199 20.89 -12.56 -21.82
C GLY A 199 20.28 -13.95 -21.72
N VAL A 200 19.83 -14.36 -20.52
CA VAL A 200 19.16 -15.67 -20.33
C VAL A 200 17.80 -15.72 -21.02
N ARG A 201 17.04 -14.60 -21.02
CA ARG A 201 15.66 -14.55 -21.51
C ARG A 201 15.56 -14.28 -23.02
N TRP A 202 16.37 -13.34 -23.50
CA TRP A 202 16.31 -12.84 -24.87
C TRP A 202 17.43 -13.37 -25.77
N GLY A 203 18.49 -13.98 -25.19
CA GLY A 203 19.63 -14.46 -25.95
C GLY A 203 20.29 -13.35 -26.77
N GLU A 204 20.49 -13.57 -28.05
CA GLU A 204 21.08 -12.60 -28.97
C GLU A 204 20.24 -11.32 -29.16
N SER A 205 18.95 -11.37 -28.84
CA SER A 205 18.04 -10.21 -28.89
C SER A 205 18.07 -9.36 -27.61
N ALA A 206 18.95 -9.65 -26.65
CA ALA A 206 19.10 -8.83 -25.46
C ALA A 206 19.49 -7.38 -25.83
N GLY A 207 18.80 -6.40 -25.25
CA GLY A 207 18.99 -4.99 -25.57
C GLY A 207 18.17 -4.47 -26.76
N HIS A 208 17.33 -5.30 -27.38
CA HIS A 208 16.43 -4.83 -28.43
C HIS A 208 15.38 -3.87 -27.86
N GLU A 209 15.20 -2.71 -28.49
CA GLU A 209 14.36 -1.60 -28.00
C GLU A 209 12.90 -2.02 -27.67
N LEU A 210 12.32 -2.91 -28.46
CA LEU A 210 10.94 -3.36 -28.29
C LEU A 210 10.75 -4.41 -27.19
N LEU A 211 11.82 -5.10 -26.77
CA LEU A 211 11.71 -6.16 -25.76
C LEU A 211 11.78 -5.63 -24.35
N GLY A 212 12.50 -4.54 -24.11
CA GLY A 212 12.72 -3.96 -22.78
C GLY A 212 13.46 -4.91 -21.84
N ALA A 213 13.44 -4.58 -20.56
CA ALA A 213 14.07 -5.38 -19.52
C ALA A 213 13.29 -6.67 -19.26
N ALA A 214 14.00 -7.79 -19.25
CA ALA A 214 13.41 -9.12 -19.06
C ALA A 214 12.97 -9.35 -17.62
N ASP A 215 11.83 -10.02 -17.45
CA ASP A 215 11.33 -10.51 -16.17
C ASP A 215 11.47 -12.05 -16.05
N TYR A 216 11.25 -12.55 -14.82
CA TYR A 216 11.06 -13.99 -14.61
C TYR A 216 10.00 -14.27 -13.55
N LYS A 217 9.39 -15.43 -13.65
CA LYS A 217 8.53 -16.02 -12.63
C LYS A 217 8.92 -17.48 -12.43
N LEU A 218 9.45 -17.79 -11.26
CA LEU A 218 9.98 -19.10 -10.93
C LEU A 218 9.20 -19.72 -9.77
N VAL A 219 8.98 -21.03 -9.81
CA VAL A 219 8.38 -21.81 -8.73
C VAL A 219 9.13 -23.12 -8.62
N HIS A 220 9.45 -23.53 -7.40
CA HIS A 220 10.00 -24.85 -7.10
C HIS A 220 9.23 -25.48 -5.95
N HIS A 221 8.81 -26.72 -6.12
CA HIS A 221 8.17 -27.52 -5.09
C HIS A 221 9.21 -28.39 -4.41
N CYS A 222 9.50 -28.10 -3.15
CA CYS A 222 10.50 -28.80 -2.36
C CYS A 222 9.98 -30.18 -1.92
N LYS A 223 10.90 -31.13 -1.69
CA LYS A 223 10.56 -32.49 -1.21
C LYS A 223 9.83 -32.54 0.13
N ASN A 224 9.96 -31.50 0.96
CA ASN A 224 9.27 -31.36 2.25
C ASN A 224 7.84 -30.78 2.16
N GLY A 225 7.28 -30.67 0.94
CA GLY A 225 5.93 -30.16 0.69
C GLY A 225 5.82 -28.62 0.66
N ARG A 226 6.88 -27.88 0.89
CA ARG A 226 6.90 -26.42 0.78
C ARG A 226 7.21 -25.98 -0.65
N SER A 227 6.74 -24.79 -1.02
CA SER A 227 7.07 -24.17 -2.30
C SER A 227 7.95 -22.95 -2.09
N VAL A 228 8.96 -22.80 -2.92
CA VAL A 228 9.77 -21.59 -3.06
C VAL A 228 9.42 -20.95 -4.40
N TYR A 229 9.22 -19.64 -4.41
CA TYR A 229 8.83 -18.94 -5.64
C TYR A 229 9.37 -17.51 -5.67
N SER A 230 9.60 -17.02 -6.89
CA SER A 230 9.90 -15.61 -7.08
C SER A 230 8.64 -14.78 -6.87
N PHE A 231 8.80 -13.65 -6.22
CA PHE A 231 7.72 -12.71 -5.93
C PHE A 231 8.18 -11.29 -6.19
N CYS A 232 7.33 -10.51 -6.88
CA CYS A 232 7.60 -9.09 -7.12
C CYS A 232 8.96 -8.79 -7.78
N MET A 233 9.30 -9.52 -8.87
CA MET A 233 10.46 -9.20 -9.68
C MET A 233 10.26 -7.83 -10.36
N CYS A 234 11.24 -6.93 -10.24
CA CYS A 234 11.22 -5.57 -10.80
C CYS A 234 12.29 -5.46 -11.90
N PRO A 235 11.93 -5.68 -13.19
CA PRO A 235 12.85 -5.56 -14.30
C PRO A 235 13.34 -4.11 -14.44
N GLY A 236 14.62 -3.95 -14.76
CA GLY A 236 15.22 -2.62 -14.97
C GLY A 236 15.50 -1.83 -13.71
N GLY A 237 15.31 -2.41 -12.54
CA GLY A 237 15.73 -1.82 -11.27
C GLY A 237 14.64 -1.44 -10.30
#